data_79155fab7f73e478ab89adfa3109d7bf
#
_entry.id   79155fab7f73e478ab89adfa3109d7bf
#
_cell.length_a   1.000
_cell.length_b   1.000
_cell.length_c   1.000
_cell.angle_alpha   90.00
_cell.angle_beta   90.00
_cell.angle_gamma   90.00
#
_symmetry.space_group_name_H-M   'P 1'
#
loop_
_entity.id
_entity.type
_entity.pdbx_description
1 polymer ?
#
loop_
_entity_poly.entity_id
_entity_poly.type
_entity_poly.pdbx_seq_one_letter_code
_entity_poly.pdbx_strand_id
1 'polypeptide(L)'
;MSEQPGADACHEDEPSESVRRLLEIGARIFAEKGFAATSMRDIASAAGVSKALLYHHFVSKDDIYARISYYSTQHLNEFVEARIPADGTPPERLRAFMLAAASFFAEHRSAWIAASTAFWTDPDRHRMQQRILRRHQFEQRLRDLIREGIETGDFRDVDTANAGRLVLSGINWMHRWFDPDKPLSAEQIVDQYADIILGGLTRR
;
A
#
# COMPACT_ATOMS: atom_id res chain seq x y z
N MET A 1 24.42 -35.57 17.12
CA MET A 1 23.76 -34.54 17.94
C MET A 1 24.12 -33.21 17.29
N SER A 2 23.36 -32.80 16.32
CA SER A 2 23.63 -31.61 15.51
C SER A 2 22.48 -30.64 15.76
N GLU A 3 22.78 -29.56 16.49
CA GLU A 3 21.87 -28.45 16.71
C GLU A 3 21.60 -27.75 15.39
N GLN A 4 20.34 -27.68 15.02
CA GLN A 4 19.85 -26.78 14.00
C GLN A 4 19.82 -25.36 14.59
N PRO A 5 20.40 -24.35 13.92
CA PRO A 5 20.18 -22.96 14.33
C PRO A 5 18.73 -22.59 14.03
N GLY A 6 18.05 -22.14 15.08
CA GLY A 6 16.68 -21.65 15.01
C GLY A 6 16.55 -20.55 13.98
N ALA A 7 15.48 -20.64 13.22
CA ALA A 7 14.99 -19.54 12.38
C ALA A 7 14.48 -18.43 13.31
N ASP A 8 15.38 -17.51 13.70
CA ASP A 8 15.02 -16.20 14.19
C ASP A 8 14.35 -15.47 13.02
N ALA A 9 13.00 -15.51 13.03
CA ALA A 9 12.21 -14.58 12.26
C ALA A 9 12.54 -13.18 12.82
N CYS A 10 13.39 -12.46 12.12
CA CYS A 10 13.58 -11.04 12.34
C CYS A 10 12.24 -10.35 12.14
N HIS A 11 11.48 -10.17 13.22
CA HIS A 11 10.54 -9.08 13.34
C HIS A 11 11.42 -7.82 13.20
N GLU A 12 11.47 -7.21 12.01
CA GLU A 12 11.89 -5.82 11.94
C GLU A 12 10.88 -5.06 12.78
N ASP A 13 11.31 -4.66 13.98
CA ASP A 13 10.51 -3.89 14.92
C ASP A 13 9.89 -2.69 14.21
N GLU A 14 8.64 -2.39 14.55
CA GLU A 14 8.03 -1.14 14.08
C GLU A 14 9.01 0.02 14.30
N PRO A 15 9.13 0.93 13.32
CA PRO A 15 10.08 2.02 13.42
C PRO A 15 9.72 2.89 14.63
N SER A 16 10.74 3.32 15.39
CA SER A 16 10.51 4.26 16.48
C SER A 16 9.74 5.49 15.98
N GLU A 17 9.02 6.17 16.87
CA GLU A 17 8.22 7.33 16.50
C GLU A 17 9.05 8.41 15.78
N SER A 18 10.30 8.61 16.18
CA SER A 18 11.22 9.53 15.52
C SER A 18 11.53 9.11 14.07
N VAL A 19 11.78 7.82 13.84
CA VAL A 19 12.02 7.28 12.48
C VAL A 19 10.76 7.36 11.64
N ARG A 20 9.59 7.05 12.20
CA ARG A 20 8.31 7.16 11.50
C ARG A 20 8.07 8.60 11.00
N ARG A 21 8.26 9.60 11.87
CA ARG A 21 8.14 11.01 11.51
C ARG A 21 9.12 11.42 10.39
N LEU A 22 10.36 10.93 10.41
CA LEU A 22 11.33 11.19 9.34
C LEU A 22 10.90 10.55 8.01
N LEU A 23 10.33 9.35 8.03
CA LEU A 23 9.80 8.67 6.86
C LEU A 23 8.58 9.41 6.27
N GLU A 24 7.66 9.89 7.10
CA GLU A 24 6.51 10.69 6.67
C GLU A 24 6.94 11.98 5.98
N ILE A 25 7.91 12.70 6.57
CA ILE A 25 8.46 13.92 5.98
C ILE A 25 9.17 13.58 4.65
N GLY A 26 9.96 12.51 4.63
CA GLY A 26 10.62 12.02 3.42
C GLY A 26 9.61 11.70 2.32
N ALA A 27 8.53 10.98 2.65
CA ALA A 27 7.45 10.64 1.72
C ALA A 27 6.82 11.89 1.11
N ARG A 28 6.53 12.91 1.94
CA ARG A 28 5.97 14.18 1.48
C ARG A 28 6.91 14.90 0.51
N ILE A 29 8.20 15.03 0.86
CA ILE A 29 9.18 15.71 -0.01
C ILE A 29 9.37 14.96 -1.33
N PHE A 30 9.39 13.63 -1.30
CA PHE A 30 9.46 12.83 -2.52
C PHE A 30 8.20 12.97 -3.38
N ALA A 31 7.02 13.07 -2.78
CA ALA A 31 5.77 13.28 -3.51
C ALA A 31 5.70 14.67 -4.15
N GLU A 32 6.20 15.71 -3.48
CA GLU A 32 6.17 17.09 -3.94
C GLU A 32 7.24 17.39 -5.00
N LYS A 33 8.50 17.01 -4.74
CA LYS A 33 9.66 17.37 -5.59
C LYS A 33 10.07 16.27 -6.56
N GLY A 34 9.62 15.03 -6.32
CA GLY A 34 10.14 13.84 -6.97
C GLY A 34 11.42 13.32 -6.33
N PHE A 35 11.68 12.01 -6.49
CA PHE A 35 12.84 11.35 -5.91
C PHE A 35 14.17 11.92 -6.40
N ALA A 36 14.31 12.13 -7.72
CA ALA A 36 15.56 12.60 -8.33
C ALA A 36 15.99 13.98 -7.84
N ALA A 37 15.02 14.90 -7.68
CA ALA A 37 15.27 16.29 -7.27
C ALA A 37 15.43 16.45 -5.75
N THR A 38 15.18 15.42 -4.94
CA THR A 38 15.29 15.46 -3.48
C THR A 38 16.68 15.06 -3.01
N SER A 39 17.24 15.81 -2.07
CA SER A 39 18.50 15.49 -1.38
C SER A 39 18.28 15.16 0.09
N MET A 40 19.25 14.48 0.74
CA MET A 40 19.26 14.25 2.19
C MET A 40 19.20 15.56 2.98
N ARG A 41 19.74 16.67 2.41
CA ARG A 41 19.70 18.00 3.03
C ARG A 41 18.28 18.56 3.02
N ASP A 42 17.54 18.38 1.94
CA ASP A 42 16.14 18.81 1.86
C ASP A 42 15.28 18.11 2.92
N ILE A 43 15.46 16.81 3.07
CA ILE A 43 14.73 16.01 4.07
C ILE A 43 15.11 16.45 5.49
N ALA A 44 16.40 16.60 5.80
CA ALA A 44 16.87 17.04 7.11
C ALA A 44 16.32 18.43 7.45
N SER A 45 16.37 19.36 6.48
CA SER A 45 15.82 20.73 6.64
C SER A 45 14.32 20.72 6.90
N ALA A 46 13.55 19.94 6.12
CA ALA A 46 12.10 19.84 6.29
C ALA A 46 11.71 19.16 7.62
N ALA A 47 12.53 18.24 8.11
CA ALA A 47 12.34 17.56 9.39
C ALA A 47 12.78 18.40 10.60
N GLY A 48 13.50 19.50 10.38
CA GLY A 48 14.07 20.32 11.46
C GLY A 48 15.17 19.60 12.25
N VAL A 49 15.89 18.68 11.59
CA VAL A 49 16.96 17.90 12.22
C VAL A 49 18.32 18.17 11.57
N SER A 50 19.39 17.85 12.29
CA SER A 50 20.72 17.91 11.72
C SER A 50 20.92 16.83 10.65
N LYS A 51 21.77 17.11 9.66
CA LYS A 51 22.16 16.12 8.65
C LYS A 51 22.81 14.88 9.30
N ALA A 52 23.58 15.08 10.38
CA ALA A 52 24.20 13.98 11.12
C ALA A 52 23.15 13.05 11.75
N LEU A 53 22.08 13.59 12.33
CA LEU A 53 20.99 12.78 12.89
C LEU A 53 20.25 12.00 11.78
N LEU A 54 20.02 12.60 10.62
CA LEU A 54 19.39 11.89 9.52
C LEU A 54 20.26 10.73 9.03
N TYR A 55 21.59 10.94 8.88
CA TYR A 55 22.53 9.89 8.51
C TYR A 55 22.76 8.83 9.60
N HIS A 56 22.44 9.14 10.86
CA HIS A 56 22.43 8.14 11.94
C HIS A 56 21.33 7.08 11.70
N HIS A 57 20.18 7.48 11.15
CA HIS A 57 19.04 6.59 10.90
C HIS A 57 19.03 5.98 9.50
N PHE A 58 19.57 6.68 8.49
CA PHE A 58 19.44 6.30 7.09
C PHE A 58 20.75 6.49 6.35
N VAL A 59 21.22 5.45 5.67
CA VAL A 59 22.50 5.52 4.94
C VAL A 59 22.41 6.36 3.66
N SER A 60 21.21 6.49 3.06
CA SER A 60 20.99 7.26 1.83
C SER A 60 19.52 7.66 1.67
N LYS A 61 19.21 8.49 0.67
CA LYS A 61 17.83 8.78 0.29
C LYS A 61 17.11 7.55 -0.29
N ASP A 62 17.85 6.66 -0.92
CA ASP A 62 17.33 5.38 -1.43
C ASP A 62 16.85 4.49 -0.28
N ASP A 63 17.58 4.48 0.84
CA ASP A 63 17.20 3.76 2.05
C ASP A 63 15.91 4.33 2.66
N ILE A 64 15.78 5.66 2.75
CA ILE A 64 14.53 6.30 3.20
C ILE A 64 13.37 5.89 2.30
N TYR A 65 13.57 5.96 0.99
CA TYR A 65 12.54 5.65 0.00
C TYR A 65 12.12 4.18 0.05
N ALA A 66 13.08 3.28 0.18
CA ALA A 66 12.84 1.85 0.31
C ALA A 66 12.04 1.51 1.58
N ARG A 67 12.39 2.14 2.72
CA ARG A 67 11.66 1.95 3.99
C ARG A 67 10.25 2.54 3.92
N ILE A 68 10.04 3.70 3.29
CA ILE A 68 8.70 4.24 3.07
C ILE A 68 7.84 3.22 2.32
N SER A 69 8.35 2.67 1.21
CA SER A 69 7.64 1.68 0.42
C SER A 69 7.38 0.36 1.18
N TYR A 70 8.35 -0.08 1.98
CA TYR A 70 8.25 -1.28 2.81
C TYR A 70 7.13 -1.16 3.85
N TYR A 71 7.15 -0.09 4.65
CA TYR A 71 6.14 0.13 5.69
C TYR A 71 4.77 0.45 5.10
N SER A 72 4.71 1.22 4.01
CA SER A 72 3.44 1.51 3.33
C SER A 72 2.73 0.25 2.85
N THR A 73 3.46 -0.72 2.28
CA THR A 73 2.84 -1.98 1.84
C THR A 73 2.41 -2.88 3.01
N GLN A 74 3.12 -2.85 4.13
CA GLN A 74 2.73 -3.56 5.35
C GLN A 74 1.44 -2.97 5.91
N HIS A 75 1.44 -1.67 6.19
CA HIS A 75 0.30 -0.97 6.78
C HIS A 75 -0.95 -1.05 5.90
N LEU A 76 -0.80 -1.02 4.56
CA LEU A 76 -1.93 -1.20 3.65
C LEU A 76 -2.62 -2.55 3.87
N ASN A 77 -1.86 -3.65 3.95
CA ASN A 77 -2.44 -4.98 4.16
C ASN A 77 -3.19 -5.06 5.49
N GLU A 78 -2.55 -4.62 6.57
CA GLU A 78 -3.13 -4.62 7.92
C GLU A 78 -4.40 -3.74 8.00
N PHE A 79 -4.32 -2.54 7.41
CA PHE A 79 -5.41 -1.57 7.40
C PHE A 79 -6.64 -2.09 6.65
N VAL A 80 -6.44 -2.71 5.50
CA VAL A 80 -7.52 -3.25 4.68
C VAL A 80 -8.12 -4.48 5.32
N GLU A 81 -7.29 -5.42 5.81
CA GLU A 81 -7.79 -6.65 6.45
C GLU A 81 -8.64 -6.36 7.68
N ALA A 82 -8.24 -5.38 8.49
CA ALA A 82 -9.00 -4.96 9.69
C ALA A 82 -10.38 -4.35 9.36
N ARG A 83 -10.65 -3.99 8.11
CA ARG A 83 -11.90 -3.32 7.68
C ARG A 83 -12.82 -4.20 6.84
N ILE A 84 -12.39 -5.40 6.48
CA ILE A 84 -13.23 -6.37 5.78
C ILE A 84 -14.12 -7.07 6.82
N PRO A 85 -15.46 -6.99 6.71
CA PRO A 85 -16.34 -7.68 7.65
C PRO A 85 -16.18 -9.20 7.55
N ALA A 86 -16.08 -9.86 8.70
CA ALA A 86 -15.93 -11.32 8.76
C ALA A 86 -17.20 -12.04 8.24
N ASP A 87 -18.37 -11.52 8.60
CA ASP A 87 -19.68 -12.13 8.33
C ASP A 87 -20.43 -11.49 7.14
N GLY A 88 -19.74 -10.66 6.35
CA GLY A 88 -20.32 -10.00 5.18
C GLY A 88 -20.45 -10.95 3.98
N THR A 89 -21.43 -10.68 3.11
CA THR A 89 -21.53 -11.34 1.81
C THR A 89 -20.32 -11.01 0.93
N PRO A 90 -19.96 -11.86 -0.06
CA PRO A 90 -18.84 -11.57 -0.95
C PRO A 90 -18.90 -10.18 -1.63
N PRO A 91 -20.07 -9.68 -2.11
CA PRO A 91 -20.17 -8.31 -2.61
C PRO A 91 -19.86 -7.24 -1.56
N GLU A 92 -20.33 -7.40 -0.31
CA GLU A 92 -20.05 -6.46 0.78
C GLU A 92 -18.57 -6.47 1.17
N ARG A 93 -17.98 -7.63 1.24
CA ARG A 93 -16.55 -7.81 1.56
C ARG A 93 -15.64 -7.25 0.47
N LEU A 94 -15.99 -7.44 -0.80
CA LEU A 94 -15.26 -6.84 -1.93
C LEU A 94 -15.37 -5.31 -1.91
N ARG A 95 -16.57 -4.76 -1.67
CA ARG A 95 -16.76 -3.32 -1.51
C ARG A 95 -15.94 -2.78 -0.34
N ALA A 96 -15.96 -3.44 0.81
CA ALA A 96 -15.19 -3.05 1.98
C ALA A 96 -13.68 -3.03 1.71
N PHE A 97 -13.16 -4.05 1.01
CA PHE A 97 -11.77 -4.08 0.55
C PHE A 97 -11.43 -2.84 -0.30
N MET A 98 -12.28 -2.52 -1.29
CA MET A 98 -12.06 -1.39 -2.19
C MET A 98 -12.09 -0.05 -1.45
N LEU A 99 -13.07 0.16 -0.58
CA LEU A 99 -13.21 1.38 0.21
C LEU A 99 -12.06 1.54 1.22
N ALA A 100 -11.66 0.46 1.89
CA ALA A 100 -10.51 0.49 2.80
C ALA A 100 -9.20 0.86 2.08
N ALA A 101 -8.99 0.34 0.88
CA ALA A 101 -7.83 0.71 0.07
C ALA A 101 -7.86 2.20 -0.36
N ALA A 102 -9.06 2.73 -0.67
CA ALA A 102 -9.24 4.15 -0.98
C ALA A 102 -9.01 5.06 0.23
N SER A 103 -9.50 4.67 1.40
CA SER A 103 -9.27 5.39 2.66
C SER A 103 -7.78 5.42 3.00
N PHE A 104 -7.10 4.28 2.92
CA PHE A 104 -5.65 4.21 3.11
C PHE A 104 -4.89 5.13 2.14
N PHE A 105 -5.29 5.12 0.86
CA PHE A 105 -4.71 6.04 -0.13
C PHE A 105 -4.91 7.51 0.26
N ALA A 106 -6.11 7.90 0.70
CA ALA A 106 -6.39 9.29 1.09
C ALA A 106 -5.57 9.71 2.32
N GLU A 107 -5.50 8.86 3.35
CA GLU A 107 -4.77 9.10 4.59
C GLU A 107 -3.24 9.12 4.40
N HIS A 108 -2.72 8.26 3.50
CA HIS A 108 -1.29 8.03 3.31
C HIS A 108 -0.81 8.37 1.88
N ARG A 109 -1.43 9.36 1.22
CA ARG A 109 -1.22 9.68 -0.19
C ARG A 109 0.25 9.84 -0.57
N SER A 110 1.04 10.54 0.23
CA SER A 110 2.46 10.76 -0.06
C SER A 110 3.27 9.46 -0.03
N ALA A 111 3.02 8.59 0.96
CA ALA A 111 3.66 7.28 1.05
C ALA A 111 3.20 6.36 -0.09
N TRP A 112 1.91 6.42 -0.48
CA TRP A 112 1.38 5.68 -1.62
C TRP A 112 2.07 6.08 -2.94
N ILE A 113 2.20 7.39 -3.20
CA ILE A 113 2.89 7.91 -4.39
C ILE A 113 4.35 7.43 -4.41
N ALA A 114 5.07 7.59 -3.29
CA ALA A 114 6.43 7.10 -3.15
C ALA A 114 6.51 5.59 -3.41
N ALA A 115 5.65 4.79 -2.78
CA ALA A 115 5.63 3.33 -2.96
C ALA A 115 5.30 2.90 -4.40
N SER A 116 4.45 3.65 -5.11
CA SER A 116 4.06 3.35 -6.50
C SER A 116 5.21 3.50 -7.50
N THR A 117 6.14 4.42 -7.23
CA THR A 117 7.27 4.72 -8.11
C THR A 117 8.57 4.02 -7.71
N ALA A 118 8.70 3.61 -6.44
CA ALA A 118 9.91 3.02 -5.85
C ALA A 118 10.18 1.55 -6.20
N PHE A 119 9.33 0.92 -6.98
CA PHE A 119 9.28 -0.55 -7.07
C PHE A 119 10.61 -1.24 -7.48
N TRP A 120 11.51 -0.53 -8.14
CA TRP A 120 12.69 -1.13 -8.77
C TRP A 120 14.05 -0.73 -8.14
N THR A 121 14.07 0.12 -7.11
CA THR A 121 15.30 0.78 -6.65
C THR A 121 15.74 0.46 -5.23
N ASP A 122 15.22 -0.60 -4.59
CA ASP A 122 15.64 -0.97 -3.24
C ASP A 122 16.98 -1.73 -3.29
N PRO A 123 18.06 -1.18 -2.70
CA PRO A 123 19.36 -1.86 -2.62
C PRO A 123 19.34 -3.05 -1.65
N ASP A 124 18.37 -3.11 -0.73
CA ASP A 124 18.22 -4.22 0.20
C ASP A 124 17.33 -5.30 -0.40
N ARG A 125 17.93 -6.45 -0.72
CA ARG A 125 17.24 -7.59 -1.34
C ARG A 125 16.17 -8.18 -0.44
N HIS A 126 16.37 -8.20 0.87
CA HIS A 126 15.40 -8.75 1.81
C HIS A 126 14.14 -7.88 1.84
N ARG A 127 14.27 -6.58 2.04
CA ARG A 127 13.13 -5.64 1.99
C ARG A 127 12.42 -5.68 0.65
N MET A 128 13.15 -5.76 -0.46
CA MET A 128 12.56 -5.90 -1.79
C MET A 128 11.72 -7.18 -1.90
N GLN A 129 12.23 -8.32 -1.44
CA GLN A 129 11.49 -9.59 -1.45
C GLN A 129 10.24 -9.52 -0.56
N GLN A 130 10.35 -8.99 0.65
CA GLN A 130 9.22 -8.81 1.57
C GLN A 130 8.13 -7.91 0.95
N ARG A 131 8.51 -6.81 0.33
CA ARG A 131 7.59 -5.91 -0.35
C ARG A 131 6.86 -6.57 -1.52
N ILE A 132 7.59 -7.35 -2.34
CA ILE A 132 6.99 -8.14 -3.43
C ILE A 132 5.99 -9.15 -2.86
N LEU A 133 6.36 -9.85 -1.79
CA LEU A 133 5.50 -10.83 -1.12
C LEU A 133 4.22 -10.16 -0.58
N ARG A 134 4.33 -9.03 0.11
CA ARG A 134 3.17 -8.30 0.64
C ARG A 134 2.24 -7.79 -0.45
N ARG A 135 2.79 -7.30 -1.56
CA ARG A 135 1.96 -6.94 -2.73
C ARG A 135 1.24 -8.14 -3.31
N HIS A 136 1.92 -9.28 -3.38
CA HIS A 136 1.32 -10.51 -3.85
C HIS A 136 0.21 -10.98 -2.91
N GLN A 137 0.42 -10.90 -1.60
CA GLN A 137 -0.60 -11.22 -0.59
C GLN A 137 -1.83 -10.32 -0.72
N PHE A 138 -1.63 -9.01 -0.93
CA PHE A 138 -2.72 -8.06 -1.14
C PHE A 138 -3.55 -8.39 -2.39
N GLU A 139 -2.88 -8.65 -3.51
CA GLU A 139 -3.53 -9.08 -4.75
C GLU A 139 -4.23 -10.44 -4.57
N GLN A 140 -3.59 -11.38 -3.88
CA GLN A 140 -4.16 -12.70 -3.63
C GLN A 140 -5.41 -12.61 -2.74
N ARG A 141 -5.38 -11.78 -1.71
CA ARG A 141 -6.55 -11.54 -0.85
C ARG A 141 -7.76 -11.06 -1.64
N LEU A 142 -7.55 -10.10 -2.56
CA LEU A 142 -8.60 -9.64 -3.45
C LEU A 142 -9.14 -10.76 -4.36
N ARG A 143 -8.24 -11.56 -4.93
CA ARG A 143 -8.63 -12.71 -5.79
C ARG A 143 -9.42 -13.75 -5.00
N ASP A 144 -9.09 -13.99 -3.74
CA ASP A 144 -9.80 -14.93 -2.88
C ASP A 144 -11.22 -14.45 -2.58
N LEU A 145 -11.42 -13.14 -2.33
CA LEU A 145 -12.76 -12.57 -2.19
C LEU A 145 -13.61 -12.74 -3.46
N ILE A 146 -13.01 -12.51 -4.63
CA ILE A 146 -13.72 -12.71 -5.90
C ILE A 146 -14.05 -14.20 -6.12
N ARG A 147 -13.10 -15.10 -5.82
CA ARG A 147 -13.29 -16.55 -5.94
C ARG A 147 -14.41 -17.03 -5.02
N GLU A 148 -14.42 -16.59 -3.76
CA GLU A 148 -15.48 -16.89 -2.79
C GLU A 148 -16.86 -16.51 -3.36
N GLY A 149 -16.98 -15.32 -3.93
CA GLY A 149 -18.24 -14.87 -4.56
C GLY A 149 -18.66 -15.70 -5.79
N ILE A 150 -17.71 -16.27 -6.53
CA ILE A 150 -18.00 -17.20 -7.63
C ILE A 150 -18.49 -18.54 -7.07
N GLU A 151 -17.84 -19.06 -6.04
CA GLU A 151 -18.17 -20.33 -5.40
C GLU A 151 -19.53 -20.31 -4.68
N THR A 152 -19.88 -19.17 -4.06
CA THR A 152 -21.22 -18.97 -3.45
C THR A 152 -22.32 -18.67 -4.47
N GLY A 153 -21.95 -18.35 -5.71
CA GLY A 153 -22.88 -17.99 -6.78
C GLY A 153 -23.32 -16.53 -6.78
N ASP A 154 -22.77 -15.70 -5.91
CA ASP A 154 -23.02 -14.23 -5.91
C ASP A 154 -22.40 -13.55 -7.14
N PHE A 155 -21.26 -14.06 -7.60
CA PHE A 155 -20.59 -13.58 -8.79
C PHE A 155 -20.70 -14.59 -9.94
N ARG A 156 -20.72 -14.06 -11.16
CA ARG A 156 -20.57 -14.89 -12.36
C ARG A 156 -19.16 -15.43 -12.47
N ASP A 157 -18.98 -16.50 -13.19
CA ASP A 157 -17.66 -17.07 -13.48
C ASP A 157 -16.83 -16.09 -14.31
N VAL A 158 -15.70 -15.65 -13.76
CA VAL A 158 -14.74 -14.72 -14.38
C VAL A 158 -13.32 -15.15 -14.01
N ASP A 159 -12.36 -14.77 -14.84
CA ASP A 159 -10.95 -14.88 -14.46
C ASP A 159 -10.65 -13.95 -13.27
N THR A 160 -10.39 -14.53 -12.10
CA THR A 160 -10.17 -13.80 -10.84
C THR A 160 -8.92 -12.92 -10.90
N ALA A 161 -7.91 -13.31 -11.69
CA ALA A 161 -6.70 -12.51 -11.85
C ALA A 161 -6.97 -11.23 -12.66
N ASN A 162 -7.74 -11.34 -13.74
CA ASN A 162 -8.09 -10.18 -14.56
C ASN A 162 -9.10 -9.27 -13.84
N ALA A 163 -10.08 -9.82 -13.13
CA ALA A 163 -10.99 -9.05 -12.29
C ALA A 163 -10.25 -8.31 -11.18
N GLY A 164 -9.33 -8.97 -10.47
CA GLY A 164 -8.49 -8.34 -9.44
C GLY A 164 -7.60 -7.23 -10.00
N ARG A 165 -6.99 -7.43 -11.17
CA ARG A 165 -6.21 -6.38 -11.85
C ARG A 165 -7.05 -5.17 -12.23
N LEU A 166 -8.29 -5.37 -12.69
CA LEU A 166 -9.20 -4.27 -13.00
C LEU A 166 -9.51 -3.43 -11.75
N VAL A 167 -9.87 -4.09 -10.64
CA VAL A 167 -10.12 -3.42 -9.36
C VAL A 167 -8.90 -2.61 -8.91
N LEU A 168 -7.73 -3.25 -8.85
CA LEU A 168 -6.51 -2.58 -8.39
C LEU A 168 -6.05 -1.47 -9.33
N SER A 169 -6.27 -1.60 -10.64
CA SER A 169 -5.92 -0.55 -11.60
C SER A 169 -6.69 0.73 -11.34
N GLY A 170 -7.99 0.64 -11.04
CA GLY A 170 -8.81 1.80 -10.69
C GLY A 170 -8.27 2.56 -9.48
N ILE A 171 -7.94 1.83 -8.40
CA ILE A 171 -7.45 2.42 -7.16
C ILE A 171 -6.00 2.91 -7.31
N ASN A 172 -5.12 2.07 -7.85
CA ASN A 172 -3.70 2.40 -7.98
C ASN A 172 -3.45 3.61 -8.88
N TRP A 173 -4.27 3.83 -9.90
CA TRP A 173 -4.11 4.94 -10.83
C TRP A 173 -4.58 6.29 -10.28
N MET A 174 -5.33 6.29 -9.16
CA MET A 174 -5.85 7.52 -8.53
C MET A 174 -4.75 8.52 -8.19
N HIS A 175 -3.55 8.07 -7.82
CA HIS A 175 -2.43 8.95 -7.50
C HIS A 175 -2.06 9.95 -8.61
N ARG A 176 -2.47 9.67 -9.86
CA ARG A 176 -2.17 10.50 -11.04
C ARG A 176 -3.14 11.67 -11.21
N TRP A 177 -4.38 11.52 -10.79
CA TRP A 177 -5.45 12.46 -11.14
C TRP A 177 -6.32 12.88 -9.95
N PHE A 178 -6.30 12.16 -8.84
CA PHE A 178 -7.07 12.51 -7.66
C PHE A 178 -6.58 13.81 -7.05
N ASP A 179 -7.51 14.71 -6.80
CA ASP A 179 -7.30 16.02 -6.20
C ASP A 179 -8.18 16.13 -4.94
N PRO A 180 -7.59 16.20 -3.73
CA PRO A 180 -8.32 16.26 -2.48
C PRO A 180 -9.15 17.54 -2.31
N ASP A 181 -8.85 18.60 -3.09
CA ASP A 181 -9.60 19.86 -3.05
C ASP A 181 -10.88 19.81 -3.89
N LYS A 182 -11.12 18.72 -4.61
CA LYS A 182 -12.34 18.48 -5.37
C LYS A 182 -13.47 17.91 -4.51
N PRO A 183 -14.76 18.05 -4.95
CA PRO A 183 -15.93 17.70 -4.14
C PRO A 183 -16.03 16.24 -3.71
N LEU A 184 -15.48 15.30 -4.48
CA LEU A 184 -15.57 13.88 -4.18
C LEU A 184 -14.33 13.39 -3.43
N SER A 185 -14.53 12.71 -2.30
CA SER A 185 -13.46 12.01 -1.60
C SER A 185 -12.99 10.77 -2.38
N ALA A 186 -11.83 10.23 -2.01
CA ALA A 186 -11.30 9.01 -2.61
C ALA A 186 -12.27 7.83 -2.43
N GLU A 187 -12.87 7.72 -1.25
CA GLU A 187 -13.86 6.69 -0.93
C GLU A 187 -15.12 6.84 -1.77
N GLN A 188 -15.64 8.06 -1.95
CA GLN A 188 -16.81 8.31 -2.77
C GLN A 188 -16.59 7.94 -4.24
N ILE A 189 -15.38 8.18 -4.75
CA ILE A 189 -15.00 7.80 -6.11
C ILE A 189 -14.92 6.27 -6.23
N VAL A 190 -14.26 5.62 -5.26
CA VAL A 190 -14.10 4.16 -5.29
C VAL A 190 -15.41 3.44 -4.99
N ASP A 191 -16.34 4.06 -4.25
CA ASP A 191 -17.69 3.52 -4.06
C ASP A 191 -18.45 3.46 -5.39
N GLN A 192 -18.35 4.49 -6.25
CA GLN A 192 -18.89 4.45 -7.60
C GLN A 192 -18.21 3.37 -8.48
N TYR A 193 -16.89 3.18 -8.32
CA TYR A 193 -16.21 2.07 -9.00
C TYR A 193 -16.72 0.71 -8.52
N ALA A 194 -16.97 0.57 -7.22
CA ALA A 194 -17.52 -0.65 -6.66
C ALA A 194 -18.92 -0.94 -7.24
N ASP A 195 -19.78 0.06 -7.39
CA ASP A 195 -21.10 -0.11 -8.03
C ASP A 195 -20.96 -0.63 -9.48
N ILE A 196 -20.05 -0.06 -10.26
CA ILE A 196 -19.82 -0.48 -11.65
C ILE A 196 -19.27 -1.91 -11.71
N ILE A 197 -18.28 -2.21 -10.88
CA ILE A 197 -17.60 -3.52 -10.86
C ILE A 197 -18.55 -4.59 -10.35
N LEU A 198 -19.24 -4.36 -9.23
CA LEU A 198 -20.20 -5.31 -8.67
C LEU A 198 -21.38 -5.51 -9.62
N GLY A 199 -21.91 -4.44 -10.24
CA GLY A 199 -22.95 -4.55 -11.28
C GLY A 199 -22.51 -5.36 -12.50
N GLY A 200 -21.21 -5.41 -12.80
CA GLY A 200 -20.63 -6.27 -13.83
C GLY A 200 -20.31 -7.70 -13.37
N LEU A 201 -20.10 -7.93 -12.07
CA LEU A 201 -19.74 -9.24 -11.50
C LEU A 201 -20.95 -10.05 -11.05
N THR A 202 -21.99 -9.39 -10.46
CA THR A 202 -23.18 -10.09 -9.96
C THR A 202 -23.93 -10.81 -11.07
N ARG A 203 -24.47 -11.97 -10.76
CA ARG A 203 -25.42 -12.67 -11.65
C ARG A 203 -26.70 -11.85 -11.75
N ARG A 204 -27.17 -11.68 -12.97
CA ARG A 204 -28.52 -11.15 -13.25
C ARG A 204 -29.56 -12.25 -13.10
#